data_cf4b2aa5e490f6cf4c38d9eafab39686
#
_entry.id   cf4b2aa5e490f6cf4c38d9eafab39686
#
_cell.length_a   1.000
_cell.length_b   1.000
_cell.length_c   1.000
_cell.angle_alpha   90.00
_cell.angle_beta   90.00
_cell.angle_gamma   90.00
#
_symmetry.space_group_name_H-M   'P 1'
#
loop_
_entity.id
_entity.type
_entity.pdbx_description
1 polymer ?
#
loop_
_entity_poly.entity_id
_entity_poly.type
_entity_poly.pdbx_seq_one_letter_code
_entity_poly.pdbx_strand_id
1 'polypeptide(L)'
;MKMTTTNMMDMFAEGKVLKICAPMVRYSKLAFRSLVRKFDCDICFTPMIVAPDFMRSVKARDSEFTTNEADRPLIVQFAASDAQTLADAACVVAPFSDGVDLNCGCPQRWAMSEGYGACLINKPELVKDMVRHVRNQVDNPNYTASIKIRIHKDLRRTVDLCQKAEAAGVSWITVHGRTAEERHQPVHFDAIKTIKDSLSVPVVANGDIKTLRDVETTHQLTGVDGVMAARGLLSNPAMFAGYNETPLECVWDWVDFATNQGTPFTCFHQHLIYMLERVSSQPERKMAVYLPAENMEQNGQVLE
;
A
#
# COMPACT_ATOMS: atom_id res chain seq x y z
N MET A 1 -15.57 23.09 11.65
CA MET A 1 -14.78 22.30 12.60
C MET A 1 -13.45 22.01 11.90
N LYS A 2 -12.33 22.60 12.30
CA LYS A 2 -11.03 22.29 11.70
C LYS A 2 -10.72 20.84 12.03
N MET A 3 -10.71 19.95 11.00
CA MET A 3 -10.17 18.62 11.17
C MET A 3 -8.71 18.76 11.56
N THR A 4 -8.36 18.34 12.77
CA THR A 4 -6.96 18.19 13.17
C THR A 4 -6.39 17.09 12.28
N THR A 5 -5.59 17.47 11.29
CA THR A 5 -4.80 16.50 10.53
C THR A 5 -3.88 15.80 11.50
N THR A 6 -4.18 14.54 11.82
CA THR A 6 -3.30 13.72 12.64
C THR A 6 -1.96 13.63 11.91
N ASN A 7 -0.89 14.07 12.57
CA ASN A 7 0.44 13.93 12.01
C ASN A 7 0.76 12.43 11.91
N MET A 8 1.11 11.95 10.73
CA MET A 8 1.43 10.54 10.49
C MET A 8 2.52 10.01 11.42
N MET A 9 3.51 10.85 11.74
CA MET A 9 4.61 10.44 12.63
C MET A 9 4.16 10.29 14.08
N ASP A 10 3.12 11.02 14.51
CA ASP A 10 2.55 10.87 15.85
C ASP A 10 1.89 9.49 16.01
N MET A 11 1.29 8.94 14.94
CA MET A 11 0.72 7.59 14.96
C MET A 11 1.77 6.51 15.24
N PHE A 12 3.00 6.66 14.72
CA PHE A 12 4.10 5.76 15.06
C PHE A 12 4.62 5.96 16.49
N ALA A 13 4.49 7.16 17.04
CA ALA A 13 4.96 7.49 18.39
C ALA A 13 4.01 7.00 19.50
N GLU A 14 2.75 6.66 19.20
CA GLU A 14 1.75 6.19 20.17
C GLU A 14 2.06 4.80 20.76
N GLY A 15 3.09 4.10 20.29
CA GLY A 15 3.48 2.76 20.76
C GLY A 15 2.53 1.64 20.33
N LYS A 16 1.58 1.92 19.42
CA LYS A 16 0.69 0.96 18.79
C LYS A 16 1.33 0.44 17.51
N VAL A 17 1.24 -0.86 17.26
CA VAL A 17 1.65 -1.45 15.97
C VAL A 17 0.64 -1.06 14.89
N LEU A 18 1.05 -0.27 13.91
CA LEU A 18 0.17 0.22 12.86
C LEU A 18 -0.19 -0.88 11.86
N LYS A 19 -1.47 -0.93 11.47
CA LYS A 19 -2.04 -1.89 10.52
C LYS A 19 -2.23 -1.21 9.17
N ILE A 20 -1.51 -1.67 8.14
CA ILE A 20 -1.33 -0.93 6.89
C ILE A 20 -1.81 -1.75 5.69
N CYS A 21 -2.64 -1.14 4.82
CA CYS A 21 -3.00 -1.71 3.53
C CYS A 21 -1.91 -1.44 2.49
N ALA A 22 -1.34 -2.50 1.94
CA ALA A 22 -0.27 -2.44 0.95
C ALA A 22 -0.70 -1.79 -0.38
N PRO A 23 0.25 -1.18 -1.12
CA PRO A 23 0.02 -0.81 -2.51
C PRO A 23 -0.17 -2.07 -3.36
N MET A 24 -1.31 -2.15 -4.06
CA MET A 24 -1.67 -3.29 -4.90
C MET A 24 -2.23 -2.80 -6.23
N VAL A 25 -1.47 -3.02 -7.32
CA VAL A 25 -1.90 -2.65 -8.68
C VAL A 25 -3.28 -3.24 -8.96
N ARG A 26 -4.21 -2.44 -9.45
CA ARG A 26 -5.64 -2.71 -9.67
C ARG A 26 -6.50 -2.80 -8.41
N TYR A 27 -5.97 -3.18 -7.25
CA TYR A 27 -6.80 -3.58 -6.10
C TYR A 27 -6.88 -2.53 -4.99
N SER A 28 -5.80 -1.83 -4.60
CA SER A 28 -5.86 -0.81 -3.54
C SER A 28 -6.38 0.55 -4.03
N LYS A 29 -7.45 0.53 -4.84
CA LYS A 29 -8.18 1.73 -5.29
C LYS A 29 -9.11 2.24 -4.19
N LEU A 30 -9.68 3.42 -4.36
CA LEU A 30 -10.45 4.15 -3.35
C LEU A 30 -11.52 3.28 -2.67
N ALA A 31 -12.34 2.53 -3.42
CA ALA A 31 -13.40 1.70 -2.85
C ALA A 31 -12.85 0.64 -1.88
N PHE A 32 -11.73 0.00 -2.23
CA PHE A 32 -11.11 -1.00 -1.37
C PHE A 32 -10.45 -0.38 -0.14
N ARG A 33 -9.83 0.78 -0.28
CA ARG A 33 -9.28 1.53 0.87
C ARG A 33 -10.38 1.95 1.84
N SER A 34 -11.52 2.44 1.31
CA SER A 34 -12.70 2.76 2.13
C SER A 34 -13.20 1.54 2.91
N LEU A 35 -13.24 0.38 2.26
CA LEU A 35 -13.64 -0.88 2.90
C LEU A 35 -12.71 -1.26 4.05
N VAL A 36 -11.40 -1.38 3.80
CA VAL A 36 -10.47 -1.85 4.84
C VAL A 36 -10.36 -0.88 6.02
N ARG A 37 -10.56 0.43 5.79
CA ARG A 37 -10.63 1.43 6.88
C ARG A 37 -11.78 1.18 7.83
N LYS A 38 -12.94 0.74 7.34
CA LYS A 38 -14.08 0.36 8.17
C LYS A 38 -13.76 -0.82 9.10
N PHE A 39 -12.74 -1.63 8.74
CA PHE A 39 -12.28 -2.80 9.47
C PHE A 39 -10.86 -2.62 10.05
N ASP A 40 -10.64 -1.47 10.70
CA ASP A 40 -9.45 -1.17 11.51
C ASP A 40 -8.10 -1.11 10.76
N CYS A 41 -8.09 -0.77 9.49
CA CYS A 41 -6.86 -0.43 8.80
C CYS A 41 -6.47 1.02 9.11
N ASP A 42 -5.30 1.24 9.68
CA ASP A 42 -4.84 2.57 10.14
C ASP A 42 -4.36 3.44 8.95
N ILE A 43 -3.60 2.89 8.02
CA ILE A 43 -3.01 3.61 6.88
C ILE A 43 -3.26 2.84 5.59
N CYS A 44 -3.61 3.54 4.52
CA CYS A 44 -3.78 2.93 3.20
C CYS A 44 -2.82 3.52 2.17
N PHE A 45 -2.37 2.67 1.26
CA PHE A 45 -1.58 3.03 0.09
C PHE A 45 -2.42 2.98 -1.18
N THR A 46 -2.17 3.91 -2.11
CA THR A 46 -2.68 3.79 -3.49
C THR A 46 -2.04 2.59 -4.19
N PRO A 47 -2.57 2.12 -5.34
CA PRO A 47 -1.77 1.34 -6.28
C PRO A 47 -0.48 2.07 -6.64
N MET A 48 0.54 1.32 -7.09
CA MET A 48 1.75 1.91 -7.63
C MET A 48 1.44 2.68 -8.93
N ILE A 49 1.78 3.96 -8.97
CA ILE A 49 1.58 4.87 -10.10
C ILE A 49 2.94 5.14 -10.76
N VAL A 50 3.01 5.11 -12.09
CA VAL A 50 4.24 5.47 -12.82
C VAL A 50 4.36 6.99 -12.87
N ALA A 51 5.35 7.57 -12.18
CA ALA A 51 5.47 9.01 -12.00
C ALA A 51 5.62 9.79 -13.33
N PRO A 52 6.44 9.38 -14.31
CA PRO A 52 6.51 10.06 -15.60
C PRO A 52 5.18 10.12 -16.34
N ASP A 53 4.39 9.04 -16.33
CA ASP A 53 3.07 9.01 -16.99
C ASP A 53 2.08 9.90 -16.25
N PHE A 54 2.10 9.86 -14.93
CA PHE A 54 1.28 10.72 -14.07
C PHE A 54 1.56 12.21 -14.31
N MET A 55 2.82 12.59 -14.49
CA MET A 55 3.19 13.98 -14.76
C MET A 55 2.85 14.44 -16.17
N ARG A 56 2.94 13.54 -17.16
CA ARG A 56 2.77 13.86 -18.57
C ARG A 56 1.29 14.05 -18.98
N SER A 57 0.36 13.35 -18.34
CA SER A 57 -1.02 13.26 -18.79
C SER A 57 -2.05 13.47 -17.67
N VAL A 58 -2.91 14.48 -17.81
CA VAL A 58 -4.06 14.70 -16.92
C VAL A 58 -4.98 13.48 -16.90
N LYS A 59 -5.23 12.87 -18.07
CA LYS A 59 -6.05 11.65 -18.17
C LYS A 59 -5.44 10.47 -17.39
N ALA A 60 -4.10 10.33 -17.40
CA ALA A 60 -3.43 9.31 -16.58
C ALA A 60 -3.58 9.61 -15.09
N ARG A 61 -3.46 10.88 -14.67
CA ARG A 61 -3.71 11.29 -13.27
C ARG A 61 -5.10 10.91 -12.81
N ASP A 62 -6.12 11.28 -13.57
CA ASP A 62 -7.52 11.03 -13.21
C ASP A 62 -7.88 9.54 -13.16
N SER A 63 -7.24 8.71 -14.00
CA SER A 63 -7.48 7.27 -14.01
C SER A 63 -6.72 6.52 -12.89
N GLU A 64 -5.53 7.00 -12.51
CA GLU A 64 -4.66 6.30 -11.56
C GLU A 64 -4.82 6.79 -10.12
N PHE A 65 -5.11 8.08 -9.93
CA PHE A 65 -5.22 8.69 -8.61
C PHE A 65 -6.65 9.18 -8.35
N THR A 66 -7.38 8.42 -7.55
CA THR A 66 -8.70 8.79 -7.04
C THR A 66 -8.70 8.75 -5.52
N THR A 67 -9.23 9.80 -4.90
CA THR A 67 -9.32 9.93 -3.44
C THR A 67 -10.50 10.82 -3.07
N ASN A 68 -10.86 10.88 -1.78
CA ASN A 68 -11.83 11.79 -1.22
C ASN A 68 -11.40 12.24 0.21
N GLU A 69 -12.16 13.12 0.82
CA GLU A 69 -11.83 13.67 2.15
C GLU A 69 -11.75 12.61 3.26
N ALA A 70 -12.51 11.51 3.16
CA ALA A 70 -12.50 10.43 4.14
C ALA A 70 -11.36 9.42 3.93
N ASP A 71 -10.64 9.48 2.79
CA ASP A 71 -9.56 8.55 2.46
C ASP A 71 -8.22 9.00 3.07
N ARG A 72 -8.20 9.19 4.38
CA ARG A 72 -7.03 9.62 5.16
C ARG A 72 -6.85 8.71 6.39
N PRO A 73 -5.63 8.43 6.82
CA PRO A 73 -4.32 8.75 6.24
C PRO A 73 -4.05 7.99 4.92
N LEU A 74 -3.57 8.71 3.89
CA LEU A 74 -3.31 8.16 2.55
C LEU A 74 -1.86 8.38 2.11
N ILE A 75 -1.21 7.31 1.67
CA ILE A 75 0.11 7.33 1.05
C ILE A 75 -0.01 7.03 -0.44
N VAL A 76 0.52 7.92 -1.28
CA VAL A 76 0.56 7.73 -2.73
C VAL A 76 1.87 7.07 -3.12
N GLN A 77 1.82 5.84 -3.65
CA GLN A 77 3.03 5.15 -4.07
C GLN A 77 3.37 5.42 -5.54
N PHE A 78 4.59 5.87 -5.79
CA PHE A 78 5.12 6.08 -7.13
C PHE A 78 6.23 5.08 -7.49
N ALA A 79 6.26 4.72 -8.79
CA ALA A 79 7.41 4.16 -9.47
C ALA A 79 8.12 5.31 -10.20
N ALA A 80 9.38 5.55 -9.89
CA ALA A 80 10.18 6.60 -10.49
C ALA A 80 11.64 6.13 -10.66
N SER A 81 12.36 6.71 -11.61
CA SER A 81 13.79 6.45 -11.87
C SER A 81 14.66 7.69 -11.79
N ASP A 82 14.07 8.85 -11.47
CA ASP A 82 14.78 10.12 -11.22
C ASP A 82 14.12 10.93 -10.10
N ALA A 83 14.92 11.76 -9.44
CA ALA A 83 14.53 12.49 -8.25
C ALA A 83 13.55 13.64 -8.55
N GLN A 84 13.73 14.34 -9.66
CA GLN A 84 12.91 15.50 -10.00
C GLN A 84 11.48 15.07 -10.32
N THR A 85 11.30 14.05 -11.18
CA THR A 85 9.97 13.54 -11.53
C THR A 85 9.20 13.03 -10.31
N LEU A 86 9.89 12.35 -9.37
CA LEU A 86 9.25 11.91 -8.12
C LEU A 86 8.81 13.10 -7.25
N ALA A 87 9.66 14.09 -7.09
CA ALA A 87 9.37 15.27 -6.28
C ALA A 87 8.24 16.12 -6.90
N ASP A 88 8.21 16.27 -8.21
CA ASP A 88 7.12 16.98 -8.92
C ASP A 88 5.79 16.23 -8.74
N ALA A 89 5.80 14.91 -8.90
CA ALA A 89 4.61 14.09 -8.66
C ALA A 89 4.13 14.17 -7.20
N ALA A 90 5.06 14.18 -6.23
CA ALA A 90 4.74 14.37 -4.81
C ALA A 90 4.06 15.72 -4.55
N CYS A 91 4.54 16.81 -5.15
CA CYS A 91 3.92 18.14 -5.03
C CYS A 91 2.48 18.15 -5.56
N VAL A 92 2.21 17.46 -6.66
CA VAL A 92 0.85 17.39 -7.24
C VAL A 92 -0.12 16.67 -6.31
N VAL A 93 0.29 15.61 -5.63
CA VAL A 93 -0.59 14.81 -4.75
C VAL A 93 -0.59 15.28 -3.28
N ALA A 94 0.36 16.12 -2.88
CA ALA A 94 0.50 16.57 -1.49
C ALA A 94 -0.77 17.22 -0.90
N PRO A 95 -1.56 18.03 -1.62
CA PRO A 95 -2.81 18.58 -1.09
C PRO A 95 -3.86 17.51 -0.78
N PHE A 96 -3.76 16.31 -1.37
CA PHE A 96 -4.76 15.25 -1.35
C PHE A 96 -4.30 13.99 -0.59
N SER A 97 -3.11 14.00 -0.01
CA SER A 97 -2.51 12.84 0.66
C SER A 97 -1.70 13.25 1.89
N ASP A 98 -1.27 12.30 2.68
CA ASP A 98 -0.47 12.51 3.90
C ASP A 98 1.00 12.17 3.70
N GLY A 99 1.32 11.57 2.56
CA GLY A 99 2.69 11.24 2.17
C GLY A 99 2.80 10.59 0.81
N VAL A 100 4.03 10.47 0.38
CA VAL A 100 4.44 9.75 -0.83
C VAL A 100 5.38 8.61 -0.47
N ASP A 101 5.31 7.52 -1.23
CA ASP A 101 6.18 6.36 -1.09
C ASP A 101 6.87 6.03 -2.41
N LEU A 102 8.15 5.76 -2.38
CA LEU A 102 8.90 5.26 -3.54
C LEU A 102 8.89 3.73 -3.56
N ASN A 103 8.42 3.15 -4.66
CA ASN A 103 8.50 1.70 -4.87
C ASN A 103 9.92 1.27 -5.22
N CYS A 104 10.58 0.57 -4.31
CA CYS A 104 11.89 -0.07 -4.49
C CYS A 104 11.82 -1.60 -4.41
N GLY A 105 10.62 -2.19 -4.57
CA GLY A 105 10.42 -3.62 -4.31
C GLY A 105 9.68 -4.39 -5.41
N CYS A 106 9.11 -3.74 -6.41
CA CYS A 106 8.38 -4.43 -7.49
C CYS A 106 9.35 -5.26 -8.34
N PRO A 107 9.17 -6.61 -8.42
CA PRO A 107 10.09 -7.49 -9.14
C PRO A 107 9.65 -7.73 -10.60
N GLN A 108 8.65 -7.02 -11.09
CA GLN A 108 8.15 -7.20 -12.45
C GLN A 108 9.19 -6.75 -13.48
N ARG A 109 9.39 -7.56 -14.52
CA ARG A 109 10.44 -7.31 -15.55
C ARG A 109 10.30 -5.95 -16.21
N TRP A 110 9.08 -5.56 -16.58
CA TRP A 110 8.83 -4.27 -17.20
C TRP A 110 9.25 -3.08 -16.29
N ALA A 111 8.93 -3.16 -15.00
CA ALA A 111 9.30 -2.11 -14.06
C ALA A 111 10.83 -2.03 -13.88
N MET A 112 11.49 -3.18 -13.78
CA MET A 112 12.95 -3.23 -13.64
C MET A 112 13.68 -2.78 -14.89
N SER A 113 13.14 -3.06 -16.10
CA SER A 113 13.75 -2.59 -17.37
C SER A 113 13.66 -1.07 -17.54
N GLU A 114 12.60 -0.44 -16.98
CA GLU A 114 12.42 1.02 -16.97
C GLU A 114 13.17 1.72 -15.81
N GLY A 115 13.90 0.96 -15.01
CA GLY A 115 14.66 1.51 -13.88
C GLY A 115 13.86 1.67 -12.59
N TYR A 116 12.67 1.09 -12.48
CA TYR A 116 11.78 1.15 -11.32
C TYR A 116 11.88 -0.09 -10.43
N GLY A 117 11.27 -0.01 -9.26
CA GLY A 117 11.05 -1.15 -8.39
C GLY A 117 12.32 -1.76 -7.83
N ALA A 118 12.42 -3.09 -7.85
CA ALA A 118 13.49 -3.82 -7.18
C ALA A 118 14.90 -3.55 -7.71
N CYS A 119 15.05 -2.97 -8.93
CA CYS A 119 16.37 -2.57 -9.43
C CYS A 119 16.99 -1.42 -8.60
N LEU A 120 16.17 -0.62 -7.92
CA LEU A 120 16.63 0.50 -7.09
C LEU A 120 17.39 0.06 -5.84
N ILE A 121 17.23 -1.19 -5.40
CA ILE A 121 18.01 -1.72 -4.26
C ILE A 121 19.52 -1.69 -4.51
N ASN A 122 19.93 -1.69 -5.79
CA ASN A 122 21.31 -1.60 -6.21
C ASN A 122 21.77 -0.16 -6.47
N LYS A 123 20.92 0.85 -6.21
CA LYS A 123 21.17 2.27 -6.47
C LYS A 123 20.90 3.12 -5.24
N PRO A 124 21.59 2.85 -4.09
CA PRO A 124 21.27 3.51 -2.82
C PRO A 124 21.48 5.04 -2.85
N GLU A 125 22.44 5.54 -3.61
CA GLU A 125 22.64 6.99 -3.75
C GLU A 125 21.50 7.67 -4.52
N LEU A 126 20.96 7.00 -5.54
CA LEU A 126 19.79 7.50 -6.26
C LEU A 126 18.54 7.53 -5.36
N VAL A 127 18.29 6.48 -4.57
CA VAL A 127 17.18 6.45 -3.62
C VAL A 127 17.31 7.54 -2.56
N LYS A 128 18.51 7.72 -2.01
CA LYS A 128 18.84 8.83 -1.11
C LYS A 128 18.53 10.20 -1.73
N ASP A 129 18.92 10.41 -2.97
CA ASP A 129 18.68 11.65 -3.70
C ASP A 129 17.18 11.89 -3.95
N MET A 130 16.45 10.85 -4.35
CA MET A 130 14.99 10.88 -4.52
C MET A 130 14.26 11.30 -3.23
N VAL A 131 14.59 10.68 -2.10
CA VAL A 131 14.00 11.02 -0.80
C VAL A 131 14.28 12.48 -0.45
N ARG A 132 15.54 12.92 -0.64
CA ARG A 132 15.96 14.30 -0.35
C ARG A 132 15.22 15.32 -1.20
N HIS A 133 15.03 15.06 -2.49
CA HIS A 133 14.28 15.96 -3.39
C HIS A 133 12.83 16.12 -2.94
N VAL A 134 12.15 15.02 -2.62
CA VAL A 134 10.78 15.09 -2.08
C VAL A 134 10.73 15.91 -0.80
N ARG A 135 11.63 15.66 0.15
CA ARG A 135 11.69 16.38 1.44
C ARG A 135 11.95 17.88 1.27
N ASN A 136 12.72 18.26 0.27
CA ASN A 136 13.06 19.66 0.01
C ASN A 136 12.01 20.41 -0.81
N GLN A 137 11.27 19.71 -1.68
CA GLN A 137 10.38 20.36 -2.64
C GLN A 137 8.93 20.46 -2.14
N VAL A 138 8.47 19.53 -1.30
CA VAL A 138 7.12 19.59 -0.74
C VAL A 138 7.12 20.52 0.47
N ASP A 139 6.45 21.67 0.32
CA ASP A 139 6.36 22.71 1.36
C ASP A 139 5.30 22.36 2.43
N ASN A 140 5.49 21.23 3.08
CA ASN A 140 4.69 20.80 4.23
C ASN A 140 5.57 19.93 5.15
N PRO A 141 5.97 20.41 6.34
CA PRO A 141 6.86 19.69 7.24
C PRO A 141 6.27 18.38 7.77
N ASN A 142 4.94 18.25 7.78
CA ASN A 142 4.22 17.05 8.21
C ASN A 142 4.00 16.04 7.08
N TYR A 143 4.32 16.41 5.83
CA TYR A 143 4.18 15.48 4.70
C TYR A 143 5.27 14.43 4.75
N THR A 144 4.88 13.17 4.65
CA THR A 144 5.83 12.06 4.81
C THR A 144 6.41 11.59 3.47
N ALA A 145 7.66 11.14 3.50
CA ALA A 145 8.33 10.49 2.39
C ALA A 145 8.85 9.13 2.86
N SER A 146 8.31 8.05 2.32
CA SER A 146 8.68 6.68 2.67
C SER A 146 9.21 5.90 1.47
N ILE A 147 9.83 4.77 1.72
CA ILE A 147 10.23 3.81 0.70
C ILE A 147 9.72 2.41 1.04
N LYS A 148 9.34 1.64 0.02
CA LYS A 148 8.96 0.24 0.17
C LYS A 148 9.93 -0.64 -0.59
N ILE A 149 10.67 -1.48 0.12
CA ILE A 149 11.78 -2.29 -0.40
C ILE A 149 11.48 -3.80 -0.29
N ARG A 150 12.28 -4.58 -1.01
CA ARG A 150 12.59 -6.00 -0.73
C ARG A 150 14.01 -6.12 -0.18
N ILE A 151 14.32 -7.23 0.45
CA ILE A 151 15.69 -7.50 0.90
C ILE A 151 16.58 -7.94 -0.28
N HIS A 152 17.85 -7.64 -0.20
CA HIS A 152 18.88 -8.19 -1.07
C HIS A 152 19.44 -9.49 -0.49
N LYS A 153 19.99 -10.39 -1.30
CA LYS A 153 20.67 -11.61 -0.84
C LYS A 153 21.81 -11.32 0.13
N ASP A 154 22.59 -10.28 -0.13
CA ASP A 154 23.51 -9.71 0.84
C ASP A 154 22.79 -8.64 1.66
N LEU A 155 22.42 -8.98 2.87
CA LEU A 155 21.64 -8.09 3.76
C LEU A 155 22.35 -6.78 4.07
N ARG A 156 23.70 -6.74 4.05
CA ARG A 156 24.48 -5.51 4.26
C ARG A 156 24.13 -4.44 3.22
N ARG A 157 23.85 -4.84 1.98
CA ARG A 157 23.42 -3.91 0.92
C ARG A 157 22.04 -3.32 1.21
N THR A 158 21.15 -4.11 1.81
CA THR A 158 19.82 -3.62 2.23
C THR A 158 19.96 -2.63 3.38
N VAL A 159 20.79 -2.92 4.36
CA VAL A 159 21.06 -2.02 5.49
C VAL A 159 21.69 -0.70 5.00
N ASP A 160 22.69 -0.75 4.09
CA ASP A 160 23.32 0.44 3.50
C ASP A 160 22.27 1.33 2.78
N LEU A 161 21.38 0.73 1.98
CA LEU A 161 20.29 1.45 1.34
C LEU A 161 19.39 2.16 2.37
N CYS A 162 18.98 1.43 3.42
CA CYS A 162 18.10 1.95 4.46
C CYS A 162 18.75 3.09 5.23
N GLN A 163 20.01 2.97 5.62
CA GLN A 163 20.76 4.01 6.35
C GLN A 163 20.97 5.25 5.49
N LYS A 164 21.20 5.10 4.19
CA LYS A 164 21.29 6.23 3.25
C LYS A 164 19.95 6.95 3.07
N ALA A 165 18.84 6.20 3.02
CA ALA A 165 17.50 6.78 2.98
C ALA A 165 17.18 7.51 4.31
N GLU A 166 17.58 6.95 5.45
CA GLU A 166 17.44 7.60 6.76
C GLU A 166 18.21 8.91 6.81
N ALA A 167 19.48 8.91 6.38
CA ALA A 167 20.30 10.13 6.31
C ALA A 167 19.74 11.20 5.34
N ALA A 168 18.86 10.82 4.40
CA ALA A 168 18.17 11.74 3.51
C ALA A 168 16.84 12.27 4.10
N GLY A 169 16.41 11.79 5.28
CA GLY A 169 15.19 12.21 5.96
C GLY A 169 13.95 11.40 5.57
N VAL A 170 14.11 10.10 5.21
CA VAL A 170 12.97 9.21 5.04
C VAL A 170 12.14 9.15 6.31
N SER A 171 10.81 9.18 6.20
CA SER A 171 9.92 9.17 7.36
C SER A 171 9.82 7.78 8.00
N TRP A 172 9.71 6.73 7.19
CA TRP A 172 9.77 5.33 7.59
C TRP A 172 10.13 4.44 6.39
N ILE A 173 10.45 3.18 6.66
CA ILE A 173 10.81 2.19 5.63
C ILE A 173 9.93 0.96 5.76
N THR A 174 9.26 0.55 4.67
CA THR A 174 8.53 -0.73 4.60
C THR A 174 9.41 -1.81 3.99
N VAL A 175 9.61 -2.90 4.70
CA VAL A 175 10.46 -4.03 4.29
C VAL A 175 9.62 -5.26 3.99
N HIS A 176 9.56 -5.68 2.72
CA HIS A 176 9.09 -7.02 2.38
C HIS A 176 10.24 -8.01 2.61
N GLY A 177 10.09 -8.92 3.57
CA GLY A 177 11.13 -9.85 4.00
C GLY A 177 11.42 -10.98 3.00
N ARG A 178 11.45 -10.67 1.70
CA ARG A 178 11.80 -11.57 0.59
C ARG A 178 12.68 -10.85 -0.42
N THR A 179 13.55 -11.59 -1.09
CA THR A 179 14.32 -11.06 -2.23
C THR A 179 13.42 -10.88 -3.47
N ALA A 180 13.94 -10.25 -4.52
CA ALA A 180 13.18 -10.01 -5.75
C ALA A 180 12.80 -11.33 -6.47
N GLU A 181 13.60 -12.38 -6.31
CA GLU A 181 13.40 -13.70 -6.90
C GLU A 181 12.42 -14.58 -6.11
N GLU A 182 12.24 -14.29 -4.82
CA GLU A 182 11.38 -15.07 -3.93
C GLU A 182 9.92 -14.65 -4.07
N ARG A 183 9.03 -15.64 -4.31
CA ARG A 183 7.57 -15.41 -4.43
C ARG A 183 6.76 -16.04 -3.32
N HIS A 184 7.06 -17.29 -2.98
CA HIS A 184 6.31 -18.12 -2.04
C HIS A 184 7.18 -18.68 -0.92
N GLN A 185 8.46 -18.40 -0.93
CA GLN A 185 9.38 -18.78 0.14
C GLN A 185 8.96 -18.13 1.47
N PRO A 186 9.33 -18.69 2.62
CA PRO A 186 9.08 -18.08 3.93
C PRO A 186 9.63 -16.65 4.01
N VAL A 187 9.01 -15.83 4.83
CA VAL A 187 9.47 -14.45 5.12
C VAL A 187 10.71 -14.54 6.03
N HIS A 188 11.75 -13.78 5.70
CA HIS A 188 12.96 -13.65 6.51
C HIS A 188 12.75 -12.60 7.61
N PHE A 189 12.13 -12.98 8.72
CA PHE A 189 11.89 -12.10 9.88
C PHE A 189 13.18 -11.65 10.55
N ASP A 190 14.21 -12.49 10.55
CA ASP A 190 15.57 -12.17 11.01
C ASP A 190 16.19 -11.01 10.23
N ALA A 191 16.00 -10.98 8.92
CA ALA A 191 16.45 -9.87 8.07
C ALA A 191 15.67 -8.58 8.39
N ILE A 192 14.35 -8.65 8.57
CA ILE A 192 13.54 -7.50 8.98
C ILE A 192 14.02 -6.97 10.33
N LYS A 193 14.26 -7.85 11.31
CA LYS A 193 14.78 -7.48 12.62
C LYS A 193 16.14 -6.79 12.52
N THR A 194 17.06 -7.33 11.75
CA THR A 194 18.39 -6.73 11.54
C THR A 194 18.27 -5.32 10.96
N ILE A 195 17.35 -5.09 10.01
CA ILE A 195 17.10 -3.77 9.44
C ILE A 195 16.51 -2.85 10.51
N LYS A 196 15.50 -3.31 11.28
CA LYS A 196 14.89 -2.53 12.36
C LYS A 196 15.93 -2.09 13.39
N ASP A 197 16.80 -3.01 13.83
CA ASP A 197 17.83 -2.76 14.84
C ASP A 197 18.93 -1.79 14.33
N SER A 198 19.05 -1.61 13.00
CA SER A 198 20.05 -0.73 12.37
C SER A 198 19.56 0.70 12.08
N LEU A 199 18.30 1.02 12.38
CA LEU A 199 17.63 2.28 12.04
C LEU A 199 16.98 2.92 13.26
N SER A 200 16.90 4.25 13.24
CA SER A 200 16.17 5.06 14.22
C SER A 200 14.76 5.42 13.74
N VAL A 201 14.53 5.43 12.42
CA VAL A 201 13.20 5.67 11.85
C VAL A 201 12.30 4.43 12.00
N PRO A 202 10.97 4.62 12.00
CA PRO A 202 10.03 3.50 12.03
C PRO A 202 10.26 2.53 10.86
N VAL A 203 10.07 1.23 11.15
CA VAL A 203 10.13 0.15 10.16
C VAL A 203 8.80 -0.59 10.15
N VAL A 204 8.27 -0.83 8.96
CA VAL A 204 7.03 -1.59 8.71
C VAL A 204 7.38 -2.94 8.08
N ALA A 205 6.93 -4.03 8.68
CA ALA A 205 7.12 -5.37 8.12
C ALA A 205 6.04 -5.71 7.09
N ASN A 206 6.43 -6.35 5.99
CA ASN A 206 5.52 -6.86 4.97
C ASN A 206 5.89 -8.29 4.58
N GLY A 207 4.90 -9.13 4.38
CA GLY A 207 5.01 -10.51 3.94
C GLY A 207 4.24 -11.48 4.83
N ASP A 208 3.38 -12.29 4.22
CA ASP A 208 2.55 -13.35 4.82
C ASP A 208 1.66 -12.95 6.00
N ILE A 209 1.27 -11.68 6.08
CA ILE A 209 0.30 -11.19 7.07
C ILE A 209 -1.11 -11.54 6.56
N LYS A 210 -1.83 -12.42 7.28
CA LYS A 210 -3.13 -12.96 6.91
C LYS A 210 -4.18 -12.89 8.01
N THR A 211 -3.75 -12.65 9.25
CA THR A 211 -4.60 -12.59 10.44
C THR A 211 -4.11 -11.48 11.37
N LEU A 212 -4.95 -11.05 12.32
CA LEU A 212 -4.54 -10.14 13.39
C LEU A 212 -3.43 -10.75 14.26
N ARG A 213 -3.44 -12.07 14.44
CA ARG A 213 -2.38 -12.79 15.18
C ARG A 213 -1.01 -12.68 14.48
N ASP A 214 -0.98 -12.66 13.15
CA ASP A 214 0.27 -12.49 12.40
C ASP A 214 0.87 -11.10 12.64
N VAL A 215 0.04 -10.07 12.86
CA VAL A 215 0.49 -8.71 13.24
C VAL A 215 1.25 -8.75 14.56
N GLU A 216 0.64 -9.35 15.59
CA GLU A 216 1.24 -9.49 16.91
C GLU A 216 2.53 -10.31 16.87
N THR A 217 2.48 -11.46 16.19
CA THR A 217 3.65 -12.37 16.06
C THR A 217 4.81 -11.68 15.34
N THR A 218 4.51 -10.96 14.24
CA THR A 218 5.54 -10.24 13.48
C THR A 218 6.19 -9.14 14.32
N HIS A 219 5.39 -8.37 15.06
CA HIS A 219 5.90 -7.36 15.98
C HIS A 219 6.79 -7.97 17.06
N GLN A 220 6.35 -9.06 17.70
CA GLN A 220 7.12 -9.76 18.75
C GLN A 220 8.46 -10.28 18.22
N LEU A 221 8.49 -10.79 17.00
CA LEU A 221 9.71 -11.35 16.39
C LEU A 221 10.70 -10.29 15.93
N THR A 222 10.20 -9.13 15.48
CA THR A 222 11.05 -8.18 14.76
C THR A 222 11.16 -6.80 15.42
N GLY A 223 10.25 -6.46 16.34
CA GLY A 223 10.20 -5.14 16.99
C GLY A 223 9.76 -4.00 16.06
N VAL A 224 9.12 -4.29 14.92
CA VAL A 224 8.67 -3.28 13.95
C VAL A 224 7.53 -2.42 14.48
N ASP A 225 7.42 -1.20 13.98
CA ASP A 225 6.45 -0.20 14.41
C ASP A 225 5.10 -0.32 13.68
N GLY A 226 5.06 -1.10 12.61
CA GLY A 226 3.85 -1.36 11.83
C GLY A 226 3.96 -2.64 11.02
N VAL A 227 2.81 -3.11 10.56
CA VAL A 227 2.70 -4.33 9.74
C VAL A 227 1.81 -4.04 8.53
N MET A 228 2.29 -4.42 7.35
CA MET A 228 1.61 -4.19 6.08
C MET A 228 1.10 -5.51 5.50
N ALA A 229 -0.20 -5.56 5.19
CA ALA A 229 -0.82 -6.72 4.54
C ALA A 229 -1.25 -6.38 3.10
N ALA A 230 -1.07 -7.36 2.19
CA ALA A 230 -1.53 -7.30 0.81
C ALA A 230 -2.57 -8.41 0.54
N ARG A 231 -2.13 -9.61 0.17
CA ARG A 231 -3.00 -10.75 -0.15
C ARG A 231 -3.93 -11.15 0.99
N GLY A 232 -3.49 -10.98 2.25
CA GLY A 232 -4.34 -11.22 3.41
C GLY A 232 -5.59 -10.33 3.40
N LEU A 233 -5.43 -9.03 3.11
CA LEU A 233 -6.56 -8.09 2.99
C LEU A 233 -7.44 -8.37 1.77
N LEU A 234 -6.88 -8.85 0.64
CA LEU A 234 -7.71 -9.25 -0.49
C LEU A 234 -8.63 -10.43 -0.13
N SER A 235 -8.08 -11.43 0.58
CA SER A 235 -8.85 -12.61 1.01
C SER A 235 -9.77 -12.33 2.19
N ASN A 236 -9.43 -11.38 3.06
CA ASN A 236 -10.25 -10.97 4.20
C ASN A 236 -10.00 -9.50 4.53
N PRO A 237 -10.77 -8.55 3.98
CA PRO A 237 -10.62 -7.13 4.27
C PRO A 237 -10.85 -6.78 5.74
N ALA A 238 -11.56 -7.64 6.49
CA ALA A 238 -11.86 -7.46 7.91
C ALA A 238 -10.83 -8.09 8.86
N MET A 239 -9.70 -8.60 8.34
CA MET A 239 -8.70 -9.31 9.16
C MET A 239 -8.11 -8.45 10.26
N PHE A 240 -7.95 -7.14 10.05
CA PHE A 240 -7.39 -6.23 11.06
C PHE A 240 -8.35 -5.90 12.20
N ALA A 241 -9.65 -6.12 12.00
CA ALA A 241 -10.66 -6.07 13.06
C ALA A 241 -10.80 -7.41 13.81
N GLY A 242 -9.96 -8.40 13.50
CA GLY A 242 -9.90 -9.69 14.21
C GLY A 242 -10.79 -10.80 13.62
N TYR A 243 -11.44 -10.56 12.47
CA TYR A 243 -12.18 -11.62 11.79
C TYR A 243 -11.24 -12.62 11.15
N ASN A 244 -11.47 -13.92 11.37
CA ASN A 244 -10.69 -15.00 10.74
C ASN A 244 -11.03 -15.21 9.26
N GLU A 245 -12.26 -14.89 8.88
CA GLU A 245 -12.81 -14.98 7.52
C GLU A 245 -13.58 -13.71 7.20
N THR A 246 -13.82 -13.42 5.92
CA THR A 246 -14.61 -12.27 5.49
C THR A 246 -16.05 -12.37 6.01
N PRO A 247 -16.52 -11.51 6.90
CA PRO A 247 -17.91 -11.54 7.34
C PRO A 247 -18.83 -11.04 6.21
N LEU A 248 -20.08 -11.51 6.20
CA LEU A 248 -21.05 -11.15 5.16
C LEU A 248 -21.30 -9.64 5.10
N GLU A 249 -21.28 -8.96 6.24
CA GLU A 249 -21.34 -7.50 6.33
C GLU A 249 -20.24 -6.83 5.47
N CYS A 250 -19.02 -7.31 5.56
CA CYS A 250 -17.89 -6.79 4.75
C CYS A 250 -18.13 -6.99 3.25
N VAL A 251 -18.76 -8.07 2.84
CA VAL A 251 -19.11 -8.31 1.42
C VAL A 251 -20.15 -7.30 0.94
N TRP A 252 -21.19 -7.01 1.74
CA TRP A 252 -22.20 -6.00 1.42
C TRP A 252 -21.59 -4.59 1.40
N ASP A 253 -20.73 -4.26 2.35
CA ASP A 253 -20.01 -3.00 2.34
C ASP A 253 -19.14 -2.83 1.08
N TRP A 254 -18.54 -3.92 0.60
CA TRP A 254 -17.80 -3.89 -0.67
C TRP A 254 -18.73 -3.57 -1.84
N VAL A 255 -19.90 -4.20 -1.91
CA VAL A 255 -20.88 -3.90 -2.97
C VAL A 255 -21.25 -2.42 -2.95
N ASP A 256 -21.56 -1.87 -1.78
CA ASP A 256 -21.95 -0.48 -1.62
C ASP A 256 -20.82 0.50 -2.00
N PHE A 257 -19.61 0.30 -1.47
CA PHE A 257 -18.47 1.17 -1.81
C PHE A 257 -18.12 1.09 -3.29
N ALA A 258 -18.08 -0.11 -3.85
CA ALA A 258 -17.68 -0.30 -5.24
C ALA A 258 -18.71 0.28 -6.22
N THR A 259 -20.00 0.14 -5.94
CA THR A 259 -21.08 0.71 -6.76
C THR A 259 -21.08 2.23 -6.68
N ASN A 260 -21.05 2.79 -5.47
CA ASN A 260 -21.09 4.24 -5.25
C ASN A 260 -19.87 4.98 -5.81
N GLN A 261 -18.74 4.30 -5.97
CA GLN A 261 -17.49 4.88 -6.48
C GLN A 261 -17.18 4.48 -7.92
N GLY A 262 -18.12 3.87 -8.64
CA GLY A 262 -17.96 3.51 -10.05
C GLY A 262 -16.82 2.53 -10.32
N THR A 263 -16.62 1.55 -9.44
CA THR A 263 -15.56 0.55 -9.61
C THR A 263 -15.82 -0.29 -10.86
N PRO A 264 -14.86 -0.43 -11.79
CA PRO A 264 -15.01 -1.27 -12.97
C PRO A 264 -15.39 -2.72 -12.59
N PHE A 265 -16.32 -3.31 -13.33
CA PHE A 265 -16.86 -4.65 -13.04
C PHE A 265 -15.77 -5.71 -12.86
N THR A 266 -14.73 -5.71 -13.68
CA THR A 266 -13.62 -6.67 -13.58
C THR A 266 -12.89 -6.57 -12.24
N CYS A 267 -12.72 -5.38 -11.69
CA CYS A 267 -12.10 -5.15 -10.40
C CYS A 267 -13.07 -5.53 -9.27
N PHE A 268 -14.33 -5.11 -9.35
CA PHE A 268 -15.40 -5.44 -8.43
C PHE A 268 -15.54 -6.98 -8.26
N HIS A 269 -15.68 -7.68 -9.37
CA HIS A 269 -15.81 -9.13 -9.41
C HIS A 269 -14.61 -9.86 -8.83
N GLN A 270 -13.38 -9.41 -9.17
CA GLN A 270 -12.17 -10.05 -8.67
C GLN A 270 -12.02 -9.92 -7.14
N HIS A 271 -12.43 -8.80 -6.57
CA HIS A 271 -12.46 -8.64 -5.11
C HIS A 271 -13.46 -9.62 -4.46
N LEU A 272 -14.64 -9.80 -5.03
CA LEU A 272 -15.61 -10.79 -4.54
C LEU A 272 -15.04 -12.21 -4.58
N ILE A 273 -14.34 -12.58 -5.66
CA ILE A 273 -13.68 -13.88 -5.75
C ILE A 273 -12.68 -14.07 -4.59
N TYR A 274 -11.85 -13.06 -4.31
CA TYR A 274 -10.90 -13.15 -3.20
C TYR A 274 -11.59 -13.26 -1.84
N MET A 275 -12.58 -12.43 -1.57
CA MET A 275 -13.30 -12.40 -0.28
C MET A 275 -14.06 -13.71 0.00
N LEU A 276 -14.62 -14.33 -1.04
CA LEU A 276 -15.43 -15.54 -0.93
C LEU A 276 -14.64 -16.83 -1.09
N GLU A 277 -13.33 -16.76 -1.33
CA GLU A 277 -12.50 -17.95 -1.60
C GLU A 277 -12.53 -18.98 -0.47
N ARG A 278 -12.70 -18.53 0.79
CA ARG A 278 -12.72 -19.40 1.98
C ARG A 278 -14.13 -19.66 2.55
N VAL A 279 -15.11 -18.82 2.16
CA VAL A 279 -16.42 -18.76 2.82
C VAL A 279 -17.45 -19.65 2.13
N SER A 280 -17.30 -19.95 0.84
CA SER A 280 -18.34 -20.61 0.06
C SER A 280 -17.82 -21.74 -0.83
N SER A 281 -18.67 -22.74 -1.09
CA SER A 281 -18.41 -23.75 -2.13
C SER A 281 -18.32 -23.10 -3.52
N GLN A 282 -17.68 -23.78 -4.49
CA GLN A 282 -17.59 -23.23 -5.87
C GLN A 282 -18.94 -22.86 -6.52
N PRO A 283 -20.04 -23.63 -6.36
CA PRO A 283 -21.35 -23.23 -6.86
C PRO A 283 -21.90 -21.96 -6.20
N GLU A 284 -21.78 -21.82 -4.88
CA GLU A 284 -22.25 -20.66 -4.11
C GLU A 284 -21.48 -19.39 -4.46
N ARG A 285 -20.13 -19.50 -4.67
CA ARG A 285 -19.31 -18.38 -5.19
C ARG A 285 -19.83 -17.88 -6.55
N LYS A 286 -20.20 -18.79 -7.45
CA LYS A 286 -20.75 -18.40 -8.76
C LYS A 286 -22.07 -17.67 -8.59
N MET A 287 -22.99 -18.14 -7.73
CA MET A 287 -24.27 -17.47 -7.47
C MET A 287 -24.09 -16.09 -6.84
N ALA A 288 -23.26 -15.95 -5.80
CA ALA A 288 -23.02 -14.66 -5.14
C ALA A 288 -22.39 -13.62 -6.07
N VAL A 289 -21.65 -14.07 -7.08
CA VAL A 289 -21.02 -13.21 -8.10
C VAL A 289 -21.99 -12.79 -9.20
N TYR A 290 -23.03 -13.58 -9.51
CA TYR A 290 -24.03 -13.24 -10.53
C TYR A 290 -25.12 -12.28 -10.01
N LEU A 291 -25.48 -12.35 -8.72
CA LEU A 291 -26.53 -11.50 -8.13
C LEU A 291 -26.26 -9.98 -8.24
N PRO A 292 -25.03 -9.48 -7.99
CA PRO A 292 -24.73 -8.06 -8.17
C PRO A 292 -24.70 -7.59 -9.64
N ALA A 293 -24.37 -8.48 -10.58
CA ALA A 293 -24.34 -8.13 -11.99
C ALA A 293 -25.74 -7.82 -12.55
N GLU A 294 -26.75 -8.56 -12.17
CA GLU A 294 -28.14 -8.31 -12.57
C GLU A 294 -28.65 -6.96 -12.01
N ASN A 295 -28.26 -6.59 -10.79
CA ASN A 295 -28.64 -5.30 -10.21
C ASN A 295 -27.89 -4.11 -10.85
N MET A 296 -26.68 -4.30 -11.33
CA MET A 296 -25.92 -3.24 -12.03
C MET A 296 -26.44 -3.00 -13.46
N GLU A 297 -26.89 -4.05 -14.16
CA GLU A 297 -27.51 -3.91 -15.49
C GLU A 297 -28.88 -3.22 -15.43
N GLN A 298 -29.68 -3.45 -14.38
CA GLN A 298 -30.98 -2.79 -14.20
C GLN A 298 -30.83 -1.29 -13.87
N ASN A 299 -29.77 -0.87 -13.16
CA ASN A 299 -29.51 0.55 -12.86
C ASN A 299 -28.85 1.29 -14.04
N GLY A 300 -28.22 0.60 -14.98
CA GLY A 300 -27.65 1.17 -16.21
C GLY A 300 -28.67 1.56 -17.29
N GLN A 301 -29.92 1.05 -17.19
CA GLN A 301 -31.01 1.35 -18.13
C GLN A 301 -31.85 2.59 -17.75
N VAL A 302 -31.53 3.30 -16.67
CA VAL A 302 -32.28 4.47 -16.20
C VAL A 302 -31.58 5.80 -16.53
N LEU A 303 -30.47 5.77 -17.26
CA LEU A 303 -29.77 6.99 -17.72
C LEU A 303 -29.55 6.92 -19.25
N GLU A 304 -30.64 7.00 -20.03
CA GLU A 304 -30.70 7.59 -21.36
C GLU A 304 -31.44 8.94 -21.32
#